data_df8030d87c0b130bd377b657ed23e126
#
_entry.id   df8030d87c0b130bd377b657ed23e126
#
_cell.length_a   1.000
_cell.length_b   1.000
_cell.length_c   1.000
_cell.angle_alpha   90.00
_cell.angle_beta   90.00
_cell.angle_gamma   90.00
#
_symmetry.space_group_name_H-M   'P 1'
#
loop_
_entity.id
_entity.type
_entity.pdbx_description
1 polymer ?
#
loop_
_entity_poly.entity_id
_entity_poly.type
_entity_poly.pdbx_seq_one_letter_code
_entity_poly.pdbx_strand_id
1 'polypeptide(L)'
;MTEKTSKSFAAHAKDARWGKDLRSYFAYRDLGIKDATKGKVLAHIIRADQPCTGAMGYHSHELEFQMVYLIKGWAHLYFEDIGEIRVEAGDTWYQAPGVRHQVLEYSDDYEVLEITMPAEFETHEEER
;
A
#
# COMPACT_ATOMS: atom_id res chain seq x y z
N MET A 1 16.31 -14.97 -28.41
CA MET A 1 14.99 -15.43 -27.95
C MET A 1 14.79 -15.01 -26.49
N THR A 2 13.66 -14.46 -26.22
CA THR A 2 13.32 -14.06 -24.85
C THR A 2 12.66 -15.22 -24.13
N GLU A 3 13.25 -15.67 -23.06
CA GLU A 3 12.66 -16.72 -22.23
C GLU A 3 11.46 -16.18 -21.46
N LYS A 4 10.37 -16.90 -21.50
CA LYS A 4 9.18 -16.55 -20.75
C LYS A 4 9.37 -16.96 -19.28
N THR A 5 9.46 -16.00 -18.38
CA THR A 5 9.74 -16.23 -16.97
C THR A 5 8.51 -16.30 -16.09
N SER A 6 7.35 -15.89 -16.62
CA SER A 6 6.09 -15.94 -15.90
C SER A 6 4.96 -16.33 -16.84
N LYS A 7 3.89 -16.83 -16.25
CA LYS A 7 2.66 -17.21 -16.96
C LYS A 7 1.51 -16.36 -16.44
N SER A 8 0.51 -16.18 -17.29
CA SER A 8 -0.72 -15.51 -16.87
C SER A 8 -1.40 -16.30 -15.76
N PHE A 9 -2.05 -15.60 -14.87
CA PHE A 9 -2.78 -16.23 -13.77
C PHE A 9 -3.90 -15.28 -13.29
N ALA A 10 -4.80 -15.84 -12.50
CA ALA A 10 -5.80 -15.07 -11.79
C ALA A 10 -5.66 -15.37 -10.29
N ALA A 11 -5.69 -14.32 -9.47
CA ALA A 11 -5.69 -14.46 -8.02
C ALA A 11 -7.12 -14.32 -7.53
N HIS A 12 -7.74 -15.44 -7.13
CA HIS A 12 -9.14 -15.45 -6.74
C HIS A 12 -9.34 -15.06 -5.27
N ALA A 13 -10.30 -14.20 -5.01
CA ALA A 13 -10.59 -13.74 -3.65
C ALA A 13 -10.92 -14.90 -2.71
N LYS A 14 -11.60 -15.92 -3.19
CA LYS A 14 -11.96 -17.12 -2.40
C LYS A 14 -10.74 -17.88 -1.88
N ASP A 15 -9.60 -17.76 -2.55
CA ASP A 15 -8.36 -18.45 -2.21
C ASP A 15 -7.37 -17.50 -1.51
N ALA A 16 -7.80 -16.30 -1.18
CA ALA A 16 -6.94 -15.28 -0.58
C ALA A 16 -6.38 -15.74 0.76
N ARG A 17 -5.09 -15.46 0.94
CA ARG A 17 -4.41 -15.68 2.22
C ARG A 17 -3.98 -14.31 2.75
N TRP A 18 -4.38 -14.03 3.96
CA TRP A 18 -4.06 -12.77 4.62
C TRP A 18 -2.98 -13.00 5.65
N GLY A 19 -1.94 -12.20 5.60
CA GLY A 19 -0.82 -12.28 6.52
C GLY A 19 -0.59 -10.96 7.22
N LYS A 20 0.32 -10.98 8.18
CA LYS A 20 0.82 -9.78 8.84
C LYS A 20 2.17 -9.43 8.21
N ASP A 21 2.40 -8.15 8.01
CA ASP A 21 3.64 -7.68 7.47
C ASP A 21 4.13 -6.50 8.30
N LEU A 22 4.38 -5.36 7.68
CA LEU A 22 5.00 -4.19 8.30
C LEU A 22 4.25 -3.67 9.53
N ARG A 23 2.91 -3.71 9.49
CA ARG A 23 2.07 -3.14 10.54
C ARG A 23 1.17 -4.22 11.14
N SER A 24 1.19 -4.39 12.46
CA SER A 24 0.39 -5.41 13.14
C SER A 24 -1.11 -5.17 13.08
N TYR A 25 -1.54 -3.92 12.88
CA TYR A 25 -2.95 -3.55 12.80
C TYR A 25 -3.54 -3.67 11.40
N PHE A 26 -2.72 -4.03 10.41
CA PHE A 26 -3.17 -4.30 9.05
C PHE A 26 -2.97 -5.77 8.70
N ALA A 27 -3.83 -6.26 7.80
CA ALA A 27 -3.64 -7.55 7.15
C ALA A 27 -3.31 -7.31 5.68
N TYR A 28 -2.47 -8.15 5.11
CA TYR A 28 -1.93 -8.00 3.76
C TYR A 28 -2.24 -9.22 2.93
N ARG A 29 -2.75 -9.01 1.72
CA ARG A 29 -2.97 -10.06 0.74
C ARG A 29 -2.07 -9.82 -0.46
N ASP A 30 -1.07 -10.65 -0.66
CA ASP A 30 -0.21 -10.59 -1.84
C ASP A 30 -1.01 -11.08 -3.05
N LEU A 31 -0.91 -10.38 -4.17
CA LEU A 31 -1.59 -10.74 -5.41
C LEU A 31 -0.72 -11.53 -6.38
N GLY A 32 0.50 -11.88 -5.98
CA GLY A 32 1.41 -12.68 -6.81
C GLY A 32 2.20 -11.89 -7.83
N ILE A 33 2.06 -10.57 -7.85
CA ILE A 33 2.70 -9.72 -8.86
C ILE A 33 4.21 -9.59 -8.61
N LYS A 34 4.64 -9.56 -7.35
CA LYS A 34 6.06 -9.48 -7.00
C LYS A 34 6.84 -10.65 -7.59
N ASP A 35 6.34 -11.87 -7.39
CA ASP A 35 7.00 -13.07 -7.92
C ASP A 35 6.92 -13.11 -9.44
N ALA A 36 5.77 -12.78 -10.01
CA ALA A 36 5.57 -12.80 -11.46
C ALA A 36 6.49 -11.82 -12.18
N THR A 37 6.85 -10.71 -11.54
CA THR A 37 7.68 -9.65 -12.13
C THR A 37 9.14 -9.69 -11.65
N LYS A 38 9.50 -10.72 -10.89
CA LYS A 38 10.86 -10.84 -10.31
C LYS A 38 11.26 -9.61 -9.50
N GLY A 39 10.33 -9.12 -8.70
CA GLY A 39 10.58 -8.00 -7.79
C GLY A 39 10.43 -6.61 -8.40
N LYS A 40 10.01 -6.51 -9.64
CA LYS A 40 9.85 -5.20 -10.28
C LYS A 40 8.64 -4.44 -9.76
N VAL A 41 7.53 -5.14 -9.50
CA VAL A 41 6.28 -4.53 -9.08
C VAL A 41 5.71 -5.29 -7.90
N LEU A 42 5.23 -4.57 -6.89
CA LEU A 42 4.41 -5.12 -5.83
C LEU A 42 2.97 -4.67 -6.06
N ALA A 43 2.04 -5.60 -5.92
CA ALA A 43 0.62 -5.26 -5.84
C ALA A 43 0.02 -6.11 -4.74
N HIS A 44 -0.59 -5.46 -3.77
CA HIS A 44 -1.23 -6.18 -2.65
C HIS A 44 -2.43 -5.41 -2.13
N ILE A 45 -3.30 -6.12 -1.44
CA ILE A 45 -4.44 -5.51 -0.76
C ILE A 45 -4.06 -5.38 0.71
N ILE A 46 -4.29 -4.21 1.26
CA ILE A 46 -4.08 -3.93 2.69
C ILE A 46 -5.44 -3.60 3.27
N ARG A 47 -5.80 -4.23 4.38
CA ARG A 47 -7.05 -3.92 5.06
C ARG A 47 -6.81 -3.70 6.55
N ALA A 48 -7.66 -2.88 7.15
CA ALA A 48 -7.65 -2.69 8.58
C ALA A 48 -8.06 -3.99 9.27
N ASP A 49 -7.25 -4.42 10.22
CA ASP A 49 -7.50 -5.61 11.03
C ASP A 49 -7.83 -5.24 12.48
N GLN A 50 -7.62 -3.97 12.82
CA GLN A 50 -7.91 -3.38 14.12
C GLN A 50 -8.35 -1.94 13.91
N PRO A 51 -9.18 -1.39 14.82
CA PRO A 51 -9.56 0.02 14.74
C PRO A 51 -8.35 0.93 14.82
N CYS A 52 -8.46 2.10 14.19
CA CYS A 52 -7.43 3.12 14.26
C CYS A 52 -7.33 3.67 15.69
N THR A 53 -6.14 3.64 16.27
CA THR A 53 -5.91 4.12 17.62
C THR A 53 -5.13 5.43 17.68
N GLY A 54 -4.85 6.03 16.51
CA GLY A 54 -4.12 7.28 16.41
C GLY A 54 -3.34 7.35 15.11
N ALA A 55 -2.65 8.46 14.92
CA ALA A 55 -1.86 8.67 13.72
C ALA A 55 -0.72 7.64 13.64
N MET A 56 -0.46 7.18 12.42
CA MET A 56 0.65 6.29 12.12
C MET A 56 1.96 7.10 12.07
N GLY A 57 3.10 6.42 12.12
CA GLY A 57 4.40 7.08 12.06
C GLY A 57 4.61 7.88 10.79
N TYR A 58 5.22 9.03 10.92
CA TYR A 58 5.61 9.87 9.80
C TYR A 58 6.85 9.25 9.15
N HIS A 59 6.82 9.04 7.83
CA HIS A 59 7.88 8.29 7.15
C HIS A 59 7.96 8.62 5.67
N SER A 60 9.02 8.09 5.02
CA SER A 60 9.21 8.18 3.58
C SER A 60 9.69 6.84 3.04
N HIS A 61 9.56 6.65 1.73
CA HIS A 61 9.98 5.41 1.07
C HIS A 61 10.95 5.70 -0.08
N GLU A 62 11.99 4.88 -0.18
CA GLU A 62 12.89 4.91 -1.33
C GLU A 62 12.36 3.98 -2.41
N LEU A 63 11.63 4.54 -3.37
CA LEU A 63 11.05 3.78 -4.46
C LEU A 63 10.88 4.69 -5.69
N GLU A 64 10.54 4.09 -6.82
CA GLU A 64 10.36 4.83 -8.07
C GLU A 64 8.90 5.19 -8.34
N PHE A 65 7.98 4.41 -7.79
CA PHE A 65 6.56 4.61 -8.04
C PHE A 65 5.73 4.02 -6.91
N GLN A 66 4.70 4.74 -6.48
CA GLN A 66 3.73 4.23 -5.52
C GLN A 66 2.38 4.88 -5.76
N MET A 67 1.35 4.05 -5.89
CA MET A 67 -0.02 4.53 -5.93
C MET A 67 -0.91 3.65 -5.06
N VAL A 68 -1.99 4.22 -4.58
CA VAL A 68 -2.97 3.52 -3.76
C VAL A 68 -4.36 3.82 -4.31
N TYR A 69 -5.20 2.78 -4.37
CA TYR A 69 -6.61 2.89 -4.72
C TYR A 69 -7.44 2.47 -3.50
N LEU A 70 -8.30 3.34 -3.03
CA LEU A 70 -9.13 3.08 -1.86
C LEU A 70 -10.38 2.29 -2.26
N ILE A 71 -10.45 1.04 -1.79
CA ILE A 71 -11.53 0.11 -2.14
C ILE A 71 -12.73 0.31 -1.22
N LYS A 72 -12.49 0.42 0.09
CA LYS A 72 -13.55 0.57 1.11
C LYS A 72 -13.13 1.57 2.17
N GLY A 73 -14.11 2.25 2.73
CA GLY A 73 -13.90 3.14 3.85
C GLY A 73 -13.38 4.51 3.47
N TRP A 74 -12.65 5.10 4.37
CA TRP A 74 -12.06 6.43 4.19
C TRP A 74 -10.75 6.53 4.97
N ALA A 75 -9.95 7.53 4.62
CA ALA A 75 -8.73 7.85 5.37
C ALA A 75 -8.45 9.34 5.34
N HIS A 76 -7.74 9.79 6.36
CA HIS A 76 -7.24 11.14 6.47
C HIS A 76 -5.72 11.06 6.45
N LEU A 77 -5.10 11.70 5.46
CA LEU A 77 -3.67 11.56 5.16
C LEU A 77 -2.98 12.91 5.23
N TYR A 78 -1.68 12.87 5.49
CA TYR A 78 -0.83 14.06 5.40
C TYR A 78 0.37 13.76 4.50
N PHE A 79 0.63 14.66 3.55
CA PHE A 79 1.83 14.64 2.69
C PHE A 79 2.53 15.97 2.81
N GLU A 80 3.85 15.97 2.98
CA GLU A 80 4.58 17.22 3.16
C GLU A 80 4.44 18.19 1.98
N ASP A 81 4.20 17.69 0.77
CA ASP A 81 4.09 18.52 -0.43
C ASP A 81 2.68 19.06 -0.70
N ILE A 82 1.62 18.41 -0.20
CA ILE A 82 0.25 18.85 -0.47
C ILE A 82 -0.61 19.05 0.78
N GLY A 83 -0.09 18.71 1.96
CA GLY A 83 -0.81 18.88 3.22
C GLY A 83 -1.79 17.74 3.51
N GLU A 84 -2.81 18.05 4.30
CA GLU A 84 -3.82 17.07 4.69
C GLU A 84 -4.85 16.89 3.60
N ILE A 85 -5.21 15.64 3.34
CA ILE A 85 -6.29 15.28 2.41
C ILE A 85 -7.17 14.22 3.04
N ARG A 86 -8.44 14.24 2.68
CA ARG A 86 -9.38 13.16 3.00
C ARG A 86 -9.68 12.40 1.72
N VAL A 87 -9.63 11.07 1.80
CA VAL A 87 -9.93 10.17 0.68
C VAL A 87 -11.04 9.23 1.07
N GLU A 88 -11.84 8.82 0.09
CA GLU A 88 -12.99 7.94 0.28
C GLU A 88 -12.96 6.84 -0.78
N ALA A 89 -13.78 5.80 -0.57
CA ALA A 89 -13.84 4.67 -1.49
C ALA A 89 -14.02 5.14 -2.94
N GLY A 90 -13.18 4.62 -3.83
CA GLY A 90 -13.14 5.03 -5.24
C GLY A 90 -12.04 6.05 -5.55
N ASP A 91 -11.49 6.69 -4.52
CA ASP A 91 -10.39 7.63 -4.72
C ASP A 91 -9.06 6.91 -4.87
N THR A 92 -8.14 7.58 -5.53
CA THR A 92 -6.77 7.11 -5.66
C THR A 92 -5.82 8.25 -5.30
N TRP A 93 -4.61 7.88 -4.85
CA TRP A 93 -3.57 8.88 -4.67
C TRP A 93 -2.22 8.33 -5.12
N TYR A 94 -1.40 9.24 -5.57
CA TYR A 94 -0.03 9.00 -5.97
C TYR A 94 0.88 9.58 -4.89
N GLN A 95 1.83 8.79 -4.43
CA GLN A 95 2.83 9.26 -3.47
C GLN A 95 4.13 9.50 -4.22
N ALA A 96 4.57 10.74 -4.28
CA ALA A 96 5.82 11.06 -4.96
C ALA A 96 6.99 10.34 -4.28
N PRO A 97 7.99 9.86 -5.05
CA PRO A 97 9.14 9.18 -4.45
C PRO A 97 9.81 10.04 -3.38
N GLY A 98 10.03 9.45 -2.22
CA GLY A 98 10.70 10.13 -1.11
C GLY A 98 9.85 11.13 -0.34
N VAL A 99 8.60 11.34 -0.72
CA VAL A 99 7.75 12.29 0.01
C VAL A 99 7.49 11.78 1.44
N ARG A 100 7.62 12.67 2.40
CA ARG A 100 7.28 12.36 3.79
C ARG A 100 5.78 12.41 3.95
N HIS A 101 5.23 11.40 4.59
CA HIS A 101 3.78 11.26 4.71
C HIS A 101 3.38 10.46 5.93
N GLN A 102 2.09 10.50 6.23
CA GLN A 102 1.55 9.88 7.41
C GLN A 102 0.06 9.62 7.21
N VAL A 103 -0.42 8.46 7.66
CA VAL A 103 -1.86 8.22 7.78
C VAL A 103 -2.28 8.73 9.15
N LEU A 104 -3.16 9.72 9.17
CA LEU A 104 -3.62 10.33 10.41
C LEU A 104 -4.75 9.53 11.04
N GLU A 105 -5.66 9.04 10.22
CA GLU A 105 -6.83 8.29 10.66
C GLU A 105 -7.38 7.45 9.52
N TYR A 106 -8.00 6.33 9.83
CA TYR A 106 -8.66 5.49 8.83
C TYR A 106 -9.88 4.82 9.44
N SER A 107 -10.85 4.46 8.60
CA SER A 107 -12.08 3.80 9.03
C SER A 107 -11.84 2.33 9.37
N ASP A 108 -12.75 1.74 10.16
CA ASP A 108 -12.64 0.35 10.58
C ASP A 108 -12.67 -0.63 9.40
N ASP A 109 -13.32 -0.24 8.30
CA ASP A 109 -13.44 -1.05 7.08
C ASP A 109 -12.43 -0.66 5.99
N TYR A 110 -11.43 0.14 6.33
CA TYR A 110 -10.41 0.62 5.41
C TYR A 110 -9.76 -0.54 4.66
N GLU A 111 -9.76 -0.45 3.33
CA GLU A 111 -9.16 -1.45 2.47
C GLU A 111 -8.66 -0.77 1.20
N VAL A 112 -7.40 -1.03 0.85
CA VAL A 112 -6.75 -0.39 -0.29
C VAL A 112 -6.02 -1.42 -1.16
N LEU A 113 -5.87 -1.09 -2.44
CA LEU A 113 -4.92 -1.72 -3.33
C LEU A 113 -3.70 -0.81 -3.40
N GLU A 114 -2.54 -1.32 -3.07
CA GLU A 114 -1.28 -0.58 -3.18
C GLU A 114 -0.40 -1.19 -4.25
N ILE A 115 0.18 -0.34 -5.09
CA ILE A 115 1.11 -0.76 -6.15
C ILE A 115 2.40 0.03 -5.99
N THR A 116 3.53 -0.67 -5.94
CA THR A 116 4.85 -0.02 -5.83
C THR A 116 5.82 -0.56 -6.87
N MET A 117 6.81 0.25 -7.21
CA MET A 117 7.96 -0.13 -8.02
C MET A 117 9.22 0.49 -7.40
N PRO A 118 10.22 -0.30 -7.04
CA PRO A 118 10.26 -1.76 -7.04
C PRO A 118 9.39 -2.37 -5.95
N ALA A 119 9.33 -3.70 -5.91
CA ALA A 119 8.52 -4.41 -4.91
C ALA A 119 9.11 -4.27 -3.50
N GLU A 120 10.44 -4.25 -3.38
CA GLU A 120 11.13 -4.06 -2.11
C GLU A 120 11.84 -2.73 -2.10
N PHE A 121 11.73 -1.98 -1.02
CA PHE A 121 12.31 -0.66 -0.87
C PHE A 121 12.52 -0.34 0.60
N GLU A 122 13.42 0.59 0.89
CA GLU A 122 13.66 1.03 2.25
C GLU A 122 12.62 2.06 2.68
N THR A 123 12.24 2.00 3.94
CA THR A 123 11.35 2.96 4.60
C THR A 123 12.16 3.68 5.68
N HIS A 124 12.08 5.00 5.68
CA HIS A 124 12.78 5.84 6.65
C HIS A 124 11.79 6.50 7.58
N GLU A 125 12.00 6.33 8.89
CA GLU A 125 11.22 7.08 9.87
C GLU A 125 11.67 8.54 9.82
N GLU A 126 10.70 9.45 9.87
CA GLU A 126 10.95 10.88 9.76
C GLU A 126 10.37 11.63 10.95
N GLU A 127 10.87 12.83 11.17
CA GLU A 127 10.30 13.77 12.15
C GLU A 127 9.45 14.82 11.41
N ARG A 128 8.32 15.08 12.01
CA ARG A 128 7.39 16.08 11.47
C ARG A 128 7.42 17.39 12.24
#